data_0665cc844bc78e704b7870a509d38dd1
#
_entry.id   0665cc844bc78e704b7870a509d38dd1
#
_cell.length_a   1.000
_cell.length_b   1.000
_cell.length_c   1.000
_cell.angle_alpha   90.00
_cell.angle_beta   90.00
_cell.angle_gamma   90.00
#
_symmetry.space_group_name_H-M   'P 1'
#
loop_
_entity.id
_entity.type
_entity.pdbx_description
1 polymer ?
#
loop_
_entity_poly.entity_id
_entity_poly.type
_entity_poly.pdbx_seq_one_letter_code
_entity_poly.pdbx_strand_id
1 'polypeptide(L)'
;MIDHNKKPRFIKPPNKLKMKVGTGGIEERLLDDAQTYIQQTKIDFKPIAENLLKDVMNALQAARNAKQEHEKKVAADNLAGAIMQLKANGGMFNYQLISEIAALALHFLENAKINPDALQVIDVHAKTIHIILHHDLKGDGGKEGYALVKELEKACERYFSKHKE
;
A
#
# COMPACT_ATOMS: atom_id res chain seq x y z
N MET A 1 -36.52 6.18 -43.83
CA MET A 1 -36.68 7.56 -43.37
C MET A 1 -36.73 7.56 -41.84
N ILE A 2 -35.71 8.04 -41.19
CA ILE A 2 -35.66 8.15 -39.72
C ILE A 2 -36.29 9.49 -39.36
N ASP A 3 -37.38 9.43 -38.60
CA ASP A 3 -38.12 10.64 -38.15
C ASP A 3 -37.31 11.36 -37.07
N HIS A 4 -36.62 12.44 -37.48
CA HIS A 4 -35.75 13.27 -36.63
C HIS A 4 -36.50 14.20 -35.67
N ASN A 5 -37.85 14.13 -35.58
CA ASN A 5 -38.63 15.08 -34.77
C ASN A 5 -39.20 14.47 -33.48
N LYS A 6 -38.77 13.29 -33.06
CA LYS A 6 -39.16 12.75 -31.76
C LYS A 6 -38.26 13.30 -30.65
N LYS A 7 -38.83 14.19 -29.80
CA LYS A 7 -38.15 14.63 -28.57
C LYS A 7 -37.74 13.44 -27.71
N PRO A 8 -36.54 13.45 -27.13
CA PRO A 8 -36.07 12.37 -26.27
C PRO A 8 -37.02 12.20 -25.07
N ARG A 9 -37.50 10.96 -24.88
CA ARG A 9 -38.35 10.59 -23.75
C ARG A 9 -37.49 10.14 -22.61
N PHE A 10 -37.42 10.94 -21.53
CA PHE A 10 -36.73 10.55 -20.30
C PHE A 10 -37.55 9.48 -19.58
N ILE A 11 -37.01 8.27 -19.50
CA ILE A 11 -37.60 7.18 -18.73
C ILE A 11 -36.97 7.23 -17.34
N LYS A 12 -37.78 7.46 -16.28
CA LYS A 12 -37.35 7.29 -14.89
C LYS A 12 -37.52 5.80 -14.55
N PRO A 13 -36.45 4.99 -14.47
CA PRO A 13 -36.60 3.59 -14.09
C PRO A 13 -37.13 3.50 -12.64
N PRO A 14 -38.02 2.52 -12.35
CA PRO A 14 -38.48 2.29 -11.01
C PRO A 14 -37.30 1.88 -10.13
N ASN A 15 -36.98 2.71 -9.13
CA ASN A 15 -35.85 2.46 -8.23
C ASN A 15 -36.25 1.42 -7.16
N LYS A 16 -36.46 0.18 -7.59
CA LYS A 16 -36.86 -0.95 -6.73
C LYS A 16 -35.86 -1.22 -5.60
N LEU A 17 -34.55 -0.92 -5.84
CA LEU A 17 -33.51 -1.07 -4.83
C LEU A 17 -33.71 -0.02 -3.73
N LYS A 18 -33.94 1.23 -4.09
CA LYS A 18 -34.19 2.34 -3.17
C LYS A 18 -35.48 2.12 -2.36
N MET A 19 -36.52 1.50 -2.99
CA MET A 19 -37.76 1.15 -2.28
C MET A 19 -37.54 0.00 -1.26
N LYS A 20 -36.60 -0.92 -1.52
CA LYS A 20 -36.29 -2.04 -0.60
C LYS A 20 -35.34 -1.62 0.53
N VAL A 21 -34.38 -0.71 0.25
CA VAL A 21 -33.34 -0.28 1.20
C VAL A 21 -33.73 1.00 1.93
N GLY A 22 -34.81 1.69 1.47
CA GLY A 22 -35.23 2.99 1.99
C GLY A 22 -34.40 4.14 1.44
N THR A 23 -34.79 5.35 1.81
CA THR A 23 -34.04 6.58 1.54
C THR A 23 -33.03 6.89 2.66
N GLY A 24 -32.94 6.01 3.65
CA GLY A 24 -32.18 6.22 4.86
C GLY A 24 -30.69 6.18 4.56
N GLY A 25 -30.03 7.30 4.75
CA GLY A 25 -28.64 7.34 5.13
C GLY A 25 -28.48 6.68 6.51
N ILE A 26 -27.25 6.44 6.92
CA ILE A 26 -26.92 6.07 8.29
C ILE A 26 -27.39 7.23 9.18
N GLU A 27 -28.09 6.94 10.29
CA GLU A 27 -28.47 7.97 11.25
C GLU A 27 -27.25 8.73 11.73
N GLU A 28 -27.32 10.06 11.76
CA GLU A 28 -26.22 10.95 12.12
C GLU A 28 -25.65 10.58 13.50
N ARG A 29 -26.52 10.19 14.43
CA ARG A 29 -26.10 9.69 15.75
C ARG A 29 -25.24 8.44 15.69
N LEU A 30 -25.52 7.49 14.77
CA LEU A 30 -24.71 6.28 14.61
C LEU A 30 -23.34 6.60 13.98
N LEU A 31 -23.28 7.63 13.12
CA LEU A 31 -22.01 8.13 12.58
C LEU A 31 -21.19 8.79 13.68
N ASP A 32 -21.80 9.63 14.52
CA ASP A 32 -21.14 10.29 15.64
C ASP A 32 -20.65 9.28 16.68
N ASP A 33 -21.48 8.29 17.02
CA ASP A 33 -21.11 7.21 17.94
C ASP A 33 -19.95 6.40 17.39
N ALA A 34 -19.98 6.03 16.10
CA ALA A 34 -18.89 5.31 15.43
C ALA A 34 -17.61 6.14 15.38
N GLN A 35 -17.73 7.43 15.06
CA GLN A 35 -16.59 8.35 14.98
C GLN A 35 -15.96 8.57 16.37
N THR A 36 -16.79 8.70 17.40
CA THR A 36 -16.35 8.79 18.79
C THR A 36 -15.62 7.52 19.21
N TYR A 37 -16.17 6.34 18.88
CA TYR A 37 -15.52 5.05 19.16
C TYR A 37 -14.17 4.92 18.45
N ILE A 38 -14.09 5.29 17.17
CA ILE A 38 -12.83 5.27 16.40
C ILE A 38 -11.79 6.22 17.03
N GLN A 39 -12.19 7.43 17.43
CA GLN A 39 -11.31 8.40 18.06
C GLN A 39 -10.81 7.96 19.45
N GLN A 40 -11.65 7.23 20.21
CA GLN A 40 -11.29 6.69 21.52
C GLN A 40 -10.44 5.44 21.44
N THR A 41 -10.51 4.69 20.34
CA THR A 41 -9.73 3.47 20.12
C THR A 41 -8.32 3.85 19.66
N LYS A 42 -7.41 4.03 20.62
CA LYS A 42 -5.98 4.27 20.34
C LYS A 42 -5.31 2.94 20.00
N ILE A 43 -5.39 2.53 18.75
CA ILE A 43 -4.57 1.41 18.26
C ILE A 43 -3.17 1.94 18.00
N ASP A 44 -2.18 1.41 18.70
CA ASP A 44 -0.78 1.67 18.40
C ASP A 44 -0.36 0.86 17.17
N PHE A 45 -0.02 1.54 16.10
CA PHE A 45 0.43 0.91 14.86
C PHE A 45 1.86 0.38 14.96
N LYS A 46 2.68 0.95 15.83
CA LYS A 46 4.11 0.62 15.90
C LYS A 46 4.38 -0.87 16.10
N PRO A 47 3.76 -1.58 17.07
CA PRO A 47 3.95 -3.02 17.21
C PRO A 47 3.48 -3.83 15.99
N ILE A 48 2.40 -3.38 15.34
CA ILE A 48 1.87 -4.03 14.13
C ILE A 48 2.90 -3.89 13.00
N ALA A 49 3.39 -2.68 12.77
CA ALA A 49 4.37 -2.39 11.73
C ALA A 49 5.72 -3.08 11.97
N GLU A 50 6.17 -3.17 13.22
CA GLU A 50 7.39 -3.92 13.58
C GLU A 50 7.27 -5.41 13.26
N ASN A 51 6.09 -6.02 13.49
CA ASN A 51 5.84 -7.41 13.11
C ASN A 51 5.83 -7.57 11.58
N LEU A 52 5.15 -6.66 10.85
CA LEU A 52 5.15 -6.68 9.38
C LEU A 52 6.55 -6.50 8.79
N LEU A 53 7.38 -5.63 9.39
CA LEU A 53 8.78 -5.49 8.99
C LEU A 53 9.59 -6.76 9.25
N LYS A 54 9.34 -7.44 10.37
CA LYS A 54 9.96 -8.74 10.64
C LYS A 54 9.59 -9.77 9.59
N ASP A 55 8.34 -9.78 9.13
CA ASP A 55 7.90 -10.66 8.05
C ASP A 55 8.61 -10.31 6.72
N VAL A 56 8.78 -9.03 6.41
CA VAL A 56 9.58 -8.57 5.25
C VAL A 56 11.02 -9.07 5.36
N MET A 57 11.66 -8.93 6.52
CA MET A 57 13.06 -9.38 6.73
C MET A 57 13.19 -10.89 6.63
N ASN A 58 12.22 -11.66 7.15
CA ASN A 58 12.17 -13.11 7.03
C ASN A 58 12.03 -13.55 5.56
N ALA A 59 11.13 -12.91 4.81
CA ALA A 59 10.92 -13.17 3.40
C ALA A 59 12.17 -12.81 2.55
N LEU A 60 12.85 -11.69 2.87
CA LEU A 60 14.13 -11.34 2.26
C LEU A 60 15.20 -12.39 2.51
N GLN A 61 15.29 -12.90 3.74
CA GLN A 61 16.25 -13.95 4.07
C GLN A 61 15.92 -15.26 3.35
N ALA A 62 14.64 -15.62 3.26
CA ALA A 62 14.18 -16.78 2.49
C ALA A 62 14.54 -16.64 1.01
N ALA A 63 14.31 -15.45 0.42
CA ALA A 63 14.65 -15.18 -0.97
C ALA A 63 16.16 -15.23 -1.26
N ARG A 64 17.01 -14.80 -0.31
CA ARG A 64 18.47 -14.92 -0.41
C ARG A 64 18.96 -16.36 -0.38
N ASN A 65 18.26 -17.22 0.37
CA ASN A 65 18.63 -18.64 0.54
C ASN A 65 18.00 -19.55 -0.54
N ALA A 66 17.01 -19.06 -1.28
CA ALA A 66 16.29 -19.82 -2.29
C ALA A 66 17.23 -20.23 -3.45
N LYS A 67 17.31 -21.53 -3.72
CA LYS A 67 18.14 -22.11 -4.79
C LYS A 67 17.30 -22.44 -6.02
N GLN A 68 16.05 -22.87 -5.80
CA GLN A 68 15.13 -23.27 -6.85
C GLN A 68 14.22 -22.13 -7.27
N GLU A 69 13.80 -22.09 -8.53
CA GLU A 69 12.90 -21.04 -9.03
C GLU A 69 11.54 -21.00 -8.31
N HIS A 70 11.03 -22.17 -7.92
CA HIS A 70 9.81 -22.23 -7.12
C HIS A 70 9.99 -21.57 -5.74
N GLU A 71 11.10 -21.84 -5.06
CA GLU A 71 11.42 -21.22 -3.76
C GLU A 71 11.55 -19.71 -3.88
N LYS A 72 12.20 -19.21 -4.94
CA LYS A 72 12.33 -17.78 -5.23
C LYS A 72 10.97 -17.14 -5.44
N LYS A 73 10.08 -17.80 -6.19
CA LYS A 73 8.72 -17.31 -6.44
C LYS A 73 7.92 -17.21 -5.15
N VAL A 74 7.92 -18.27 -4.33
CA VAL A 74 7.22 -18.27 -3.03
C VAL A 74 7.76 -17.17 -2.11
N ALA A 75 9.07 -17.00 -2.06
CA ALA A 75 9.69 -15.94 -1.25
C ALA A 75 9.34 -14.54 -1.77
N ALA A 76 9.27 -14.35 -3.10
CA ALA A 76 8.83 -13.09 -3.71
C ALA A 76 7.36 -12.77 -3.39
N ASP A 77 6.48 -13.76 -3.48
CA ASP A 77 5.05 -13.62 -3.15
C ASP A 77 4.85 -13.26 -1.67
N ASN A 78 5.57 -13.91 -0.76
CA ASN A 78 5.56 -13.61 0.67
C ASN A 78 6.08 -12.19 0.95
N LEU A 79 7.16 -11.79 0.28
CA LEU A 79 7.75 -10.47 0.40
C LEU A 79 6.77 -9.38 -0.06
N ALA A 80 6.16 -9.57 -1.23
CA ALA A 80 5.15 -8.66 -1.75
C ALA A 80 3.93 -8.56 -0.82
N GLY A 81 3.46 -9.68 -0.27
CA GLY A 81 2.35 -9.72 0.68
C GLY A 81 2.62 -8.91 1.95
N ALA A 82 3.80 -9.07 2.55
CA ALA A 82 4.18 -8.32 3.75
C ALA A 82 4.32 -6.81 3.48
N ILE A 83 4.94 -6.42 2.35
CA ILE A 83 5.06 -5.02 1.93
C ILE A 83 3.69 -4.41 1.63
N MET A 84 2.79 -5.17 0.99
CA MET A 84 1.41 -4.71 0.73
C MET A 84 0.66 -4.37 2.03
N GLN A 85 0.84 -5.16 3.08
CA GLN A 85 0.25 -4.87 4.39
C GLN A 85 0.84 -3.60 5.02
N LEU A 86 2.14 -3.37 4.93
CA LEU A 86 2.76 -2.11 5.36
C LEU A 86 2.18 -0.91 4.60
N LYS A 87 2.05 -1.02 3.27
CA LYS A 87 1.41 0.00 2.44
C LYS A 87 -0.02 0.31 2.89
N ALA A 88 -0.84 -0.72 3.07
CA ALA A 88 -2.24 -0.56 3.42
C ALA A 88 -2.42 0.06 4.81
N ASN A 89 -1.68 -0.44 5.80
CA ASN A 89 -1.82 0.00 7.18
C ASN A 89 -1.16 1.37 7.45
N GLY A 90 -0.04 1.67 6.78
CA GLY A 90 0.67 2.94 6.99
C GLY A 90 -0.22 4.16 6.83
N GLY A 91 -1.01 4.22 5.75
CA GLY A 91 -1.96 5.31 5.52
C GLY A 91 -3.08 5.39 6.55
N MET A 92 -3.58 4.25 7.05
CA MET A 92 -4.64 4.21 8.06
C MET A 92 -4.19 4.80 9.41
N PHE A 93 -2.91 4.67 9.74
CA PHE A 93 -2.36 5.09 11.02
C PHE A 93 -1.52 6.37 10.95
N ASN A 94 -1.74 7.18 9.92
CA ASN A 94 -1.05 8.46 9.72
C ASN A 94 0.47 8.33 9.50
N TYR A 95 0.92 7.26 8.83
CA TYR A 95 2.29 7.07 8.37
C TYR A 95 2.34 7.01 6.83
N GLN A 96 1.89 8.10 6.19
CA GLN A 96 1.80 8.20 4.72
C GLN A 96 3.14 7.90 4.05
N LEU A 97 4.24 8.37 4.64
CA LEU A 97 5.59 8.12 4.13
C LEU A 97 5.92 6.62 4.07
N ILE A 98 5.46 5.82 5.06
CA ILE A 98 5.62 4.35 5.01
C ILE A 98 4.82 3.76 3.84
N SER A 99 3.58 4.24 3.63
CA SER A 99 2.75 3.78 2.50
C SER A 99 3.38 4.09 1.16
N GLU A 100 3.99 5.27 0.99
CA GLU A 100 4.67 5.67 -0.24
C GLU A 100 5.91 4.81 -0.50
N ILE A 101 6.76 4.62 0.51
CA ILE A 101 7.96 3.78 0.40
C ILE A 101 7.59 2.32 0.12
N ALA A 102 6.56 1.79 0.79
CA ALA A 102 6.06 0.45 0.53
C ALA A 102 5.45 0.30 -0.88
N ALA A 103 4.76 1.35 -1.38
CA ALA A 103 4.25 1.37 -2.76
C ALA A 103 5.39 1.33 -3.78
N LEU A 104 6.46 2.09 -3.55
CA LEU A 104 7.64 2.10 -4.41
C LEU A 104 8.33 0.72 -4.42
N ALA A 105 8.47 0.09 -3.24
CA ALA A 105 9.04 -1.25 -3.11
C ALA A 105 8.20 -2.31 -3.84
N LEU A 106 6.85 -2.24 -3.77
CA LEU A 106 5.97 -3.13 -4.52
C LEU A 106 6.12 -2.95 -6.02
N HIS A 107 6.08 -1.71 -6.49
CA HIS A 107 6.26 -1.41 -7.92
C HIS A 107 7.62 -1.90 -8.43
N PHE A 108 8.66 -1.77 -7.62
CA PHE A 108 9.96 -2.32 -7.95
C PHE A 108 9.93 -3.85 -8.07
N LEU A 109 9.32 -4.56 -7.10
CA LEU A 109 9.21 -6.03 -7.11
C LEU A 109 8.42 -6.56 -8.32
N GLU A 110 7.38 -5.86 -8.74
CA GLU A 110 6.56 -6.24 -9.90
C GLU A 110 7.35 -6.21 -11.22
N ASN A 111 8.40 -5.38 -11.30
CA ASN A 111 9.16 -5.14 -12.52
C ASN A 111 10.60 -5.70 -12.46
N ALA A 112 11.07 -6.13 -11.29
CA ALA A 112 12.42 -6.61 -11.10
C ALA A 112 12.49 -8.15 -11.10
N LYS A 113 13.54 -8.70 -11.71
CA LYS A 113 13.88 -10.11 -11.52
C LYS A 113 14.51 -10.28 -10.14
N ILE A 114 14.06 -11.28 -9.36
CA ILE A 114 14.61 -11.57 -8.04
C ILE A 114 16.05 -12.07 -8.17
N ASN A 115 16.98 -11.22 -7.80
CA ASN A 115 18.41 -11.47 -7.75
C ASN A 115 19.02 -10.75 -6.52
N PRO A 116 20.28 -10.98 -6.18
CA PRO A 116 20.90 -10.36 -5.01
C PRO A 116 20.84 -8.84 -4.99
N ASP A 117 20.99 -8.18 -6.14
CA ASP A 117 20.92 -6.72 -6.26
C ASP A 117 19.48 -6.21 -6.01
N ALA A 118 18.46 -6.90 -6.56
CA ALA A 118 17.06 -6.58 -6.29
C ALA A 118 16.71 -6.72 -4.80
N LEU A 119 17.16 -7.79 -4.17
CA LEU A 119 16.93 -8.00 -2.74
C LEU A 119 17.64 -6.94 -1.87
N GLN A 120 18.77 -6.41 -2.33
CA GLN A 120 19.45 -5.30 -1.67
C GLN A 120 18.64 -4.00 -1.77
N VAL A 121 18.01 -3.71 -2.91
CA VAL A 121 17.12 -2.56 -3.07
C VAL A 121 15.95 -2.64 -2.09
N ILE A 122 15.29 -3.80 -2.00
CA ILE A 122 14.18 -4.00 -1.04
C ILE A 122 14.65 -3.90 0.41
N ASP A 123 15.83 -4.41 0.73
CA ASP A 123 16.42 -4.30 2.08
C ASP A 123 16.61 -2.83 2.50
N VAL A 124 17.03 -1.97 1.57
CA VAL A 124 17.14 -0.51 1.82
C VAL A 124 15.76 0.10 2.10
N HIS A 125 14.72 -0.25 1.34
CA HIS A 125 13.35 0.22 1.60
C HIS A 125 12.87 -0.22 2.99
N ALA A 126 13.05 -1.49 3.34
CA ALA A 126 12.66 -2.03 4.65
C ALA A 126 13.39 -1.33 5.81
N LYS A 127 14.69 -1.09 5.69
CA LYS A 127 15.49 -0.35 6.68
C LYS A 127 15.02 1.10 6.81
N THR A 128 14.66 1.73 5.71
CA THR A 128 14.12 3.10 5.72
C THR A 128 12.80 3.15 6.47
N ILE A 129 11.87 2.21 6.22
CA ILE A 129 10.62 2.09 6.97
C ILE A 129 10.89 1.86 8.46
N HIS A 130 11.86 1.01 8.81
CA HIS A 130 12.25 0.79 10.20
C HIS A 130 12.70 2.07 10.90
N ILE A 131 13.50 2.91 10.24
CA ILE A 131 13.96 4.21 10.77
C ILE A 131 12.77 5.14 11.01
N ILE A 132 11.83 5.22 10.06
CA ILE A 132 10.62 6.04 10.18
C ILE A 132 9.79 5.61 11.41
N LEU A 133 9.59 4.31 11.61
CA LEU A 133 8.88 3.76 12.75
C LEU A 133 9.61 4.00 14.07
N HIS A 134 10.93 3.82 14.09
CA HIS A 134 11.75 4.02 15.27
C HIS A 134 11.65 5.46 15.78
N HIS A 135 11.66 6.43 14.87
CA HIS A 135 11.56 7.86 15.18
C HIS A 135 10.13 8.39 15.25
N ASP A 136 9.12 7.54 15.10
CA ASP A 136 7.69 7.88 15.10
C ASP A 136 7.33 9.02 14.12
N LEU A 137 7.94 9.00 12.92
CA LEU A 137 7.74 10.03 11.91
C LEU A 137 6.38 9.85 11.22
N LYS A 138 5.39 10.60 11.69
CA LYS A 138 4.02 10.59 11.18
C LYS A 138 3.86 11.50 9.97
N GLY A 139 2.77 11.27 9.21
CA GLY A 139 2.47 12.02 7.99
C GLY A 139 3.34 11.58 6.81
N ASP A 140 3.52 12.51 5.89
CA ASP A 140 4.30 12.34 4.66
C ASP A 140 5.80 12.70 4.81
N GLY A 141 6.19 13.17 5.99
CA GLY A 141 7.56 13.61 6.27
C GLY A 141 7.95 14.94 5.61
N GLY A 142 7.03 15.66 4.95
CA GLY A 142 7.28 16.96 4.34
C GLY A 142 8.37 16.93 3.28
N LYS A 143 9.23 17.95 3.28
CA LYS A 143 10.33 18.07 2.29
C LYS A 143 11.37 16.97 2.42
N GLU A 144 11.68 16.57 3.65
CA GLU A 144 12.65 15.52 3.96
C GLU A 144 12.09 14.15 3.54
N GLY A 145 10.80 13.88 3.79
CA GLY A 145 10.09 12.67 3.33
C GLY A 145 10.11 12.57 1.82
N TYR A 146 9.76 13.64 1.12
CA TYR A 146 9.83 13.70 -0.34
C TYR A 146 11.26 13.44 -0.87
N ALA A 147 12.28 14.07 -0.27
CA ALA A 147 13.67 13.85 -0.68
C ALA A 147 14.09 12.39 -0.48
N LEU A 148 13.67 11.76 0.62
CA LEU A 148 13.94 10.36 0.92
C LEU A 148 13.30 9.42 -0.12
N VAL A 149 12.03 9.63 -0.46
CA VAL A 149 11.35 8.85 -1.52
C VAL A 149 12.08 8.99 -2.85
N LYS A 150 12.50 10.22 -3.22
CA LYS A 150 13.27 10.46 -4.44
C LYS A 150 14.61 9.73 -4.46
N GLU A 151 15.32 9.61 -3.34
CA GLU A 151 16.56 8.82 -3.28
C GLU A 151 16.31 7.32 -3.43
N LEU A 152 15.18 6.81 -2.89
CA LEU A 152 14.78 5.42 -3.09
C LEU A 152 14.37 5.15 -4.56
N GLU A 153 13.65 6.08 -5.20
CA GLU A 153 13.35 6.00 -6.64
C GLU A 153 14.63 5.90 -7.47
N LYS A 154 15.63 6.75 -7.20
CA LYS A 154 16.92 6.68 -7.87
C LYS A 154 17.65 5.36 -7.62
N ALA A 155 17.48 4.74 -6.45
CA ALA A 155 18.03 3.41 -6.20
C ALA A 155 17.39 2.34 -7.10
N CYS A 156 16.06 2.40 -7.28
CA CYS A 156 15.34 1.55 -8.23
C CYS A 156 15.79 1.79 -9.68
N GLU A 157 15.90 3.06 -10.09
CA GLU A 157 16.36 3.44 -11.43
C GLU A 157 17.78 2.93 -11.73
N ARG A 158 18.70 3.04 -10.77
CA ARG A 158 20.07 2.49 -10.88
C ARG A 158 20.05 0.98 -11.07
N TYR A 159 19.17 0.26 -10.37
CA TYR A 159 19.01 -1.18 -10.58
C TYR A 159 18.57 -1.48 -12.01
N PHE A 160 17.50 -0.84 -12.50
CA PHE A 160 17.00 -1.07 -13.86
C PHE A 160 17.98 -0.64 -14.94
N SER A 161 18.76 0.42 -14.70
CA SER A 161 19.82 0.85 -15.64
C SER A 161 20.95 -0.17 -15.75
N LYS A 162 21.30 -0.84 -14.64
CA LYS A 162 22.33 -1.89 -14.59
C LYS A 162 21.86 -3.21 -15.20
N HIS A 163 20.56 -3.50 -15.10
CA HIS A 163 19.94 -4.77 -15.52
C HIS A 163 19.02 -4.61 -16.74
N LYS A 164 19.30 -3.62 -17.60
CA LYS A 164 18.65 -3.51 -18.92
C LYS A 164 19.01 -4.73 -19.75
N GLU A 165 18.01 -5.52 -20.15
CA GLU A 165 18.12 -6.51 -21.23
C GLU A 165 18.02 -5.84 -22.58
#